data_3f76aa8de5a7ee62dd5723a2c24861a9
#
_entry.id   3f76aa8de5a7ee62dd5723a2c24861a9
#
_cell.length_a   1.000
_cell.length_b   1.000
_cell.length_c   1.000
_cell.angle_alpha   90.00
_cell.angle_beta   90.00
_cell.angle_gamma   90.00
#
_symmetry.space_group_name_H-M   'P 1'
#
loop_
_entity.id
_entity.type
_entity.pdbx_description
1 polymer ?
#
loop_
_entity_poly.entity_id
_entity_poly.type
_entity_poly.pdbx_seq_one_letter_code
_entity_poly.pdbx_strand_id
1 'polypeptide(L)'
;PLADRVMLWTRVTPPVGHTGDIPVEWEVATDSAFTTLVAQGQATALASKDFTVKVDATGLKAATAYHYRFRAYAATSPTGRTRTLPTGSVAQVKLAVFSCANYPAGYFNVYAHAAKRGDLDATVHLGDYIYEYGQGGYASANAGALGRLSTPAKEILSLADYRQRHAQYKSDADLQALHAAAPMIAVWDDHEIANDTWRDGADNHQAATEGSFSTRKAAALQAYHEWMPTRNAQPDLIYRSFAFGNLVALHMLDTRVVARDEQLDYTK
;
A
#
# COMPACT_ATOMS: atom_id res chain seq x y z
N PRO A 1 -3.90 11.28 -0.38
CA PRO A 1 -4.85 12.39 -0.25
C PRO A 1 -4.43 13.57 -1.13
N LEU A 2 -5.41 14.41 -1.53
CA LEU A 2 -5.22 15.75 -2.11
C LEU A 2 -6.16 16.72 -1.37
N ALA A 3 -6.19 18.00 -1.76
CA ALA A 3 -7.00 18.98 -1.06
C ALA A 3 -8.51 18.75 -1.23
N ASP A 4 -8.92 18.17 -2.35
CA ASP A 4 -10.33 17.98 -2.74
C ASP A 4 -10.74 16.51 -2.87
N ARG A 5 -9.85 15.54 -2.57
CA ARG A 5 -10.09 14.12 -2.78
C ARG A 5 -9.15 13.21 -2.00
N VAL A 6 -9.57 11.96 -1.83
CA VAL A 6 -8.76 10.90 -1.21
C VAL A 6 -8.88 9.60 -2.01
N MET A 7 -7.77 8.86 -2.10
CA MET A 7 -7.80 7.50 -2.62
C MET A 7 -8.22 6.55 -1.50
N LEU A 8 -9.35 5.89 -1.66
CA LEU A 8 -9.83 4.83 -0.78
C LEU A 8 -9.45 3.48 -1.39
N TRP A 9 -9.12 2.52 -0.54
CA TRP A 9 -8.74 1.18 -0.97
C TRP A 9 -9.43 0.12 -0.11
N THR A 10 -9.85 -0.95 -0.74
CA THR A 10 -10.28 -2.19 -0.08
C THR A 10 -9.99 -3.40 -0.94
N ARG A 11 -10.16 -4.59 -0.38
CA ARG A 11 -10.20 -5.87 -1.09
C ARG A 11 -11.38 -6.68 -0.60
N VAL A 12 -12.14 -7.22 -1.53
CA VAL A 12 -13.19 -8.17 -1.20
C VAL A 12 -12.58 -9.57 -1.17
N THR A 13 -12.80 -10.32 -0.09
CA THR A 13 -12.49 -11.75 -0.06
C THR A 13 -13.69 -12.51 -0.63
N PRO A 14 -13.58 -13.05 -1.85
CA PRO A 14 -14.72 -13.73 -2.47
C PRO A 14 -15.05 -15.04 -1.73
N PRO A 15 -16.31 -15.51 -1.79
CA PRO A 15 -16.64 -16.87 -1.37
C PRO A 15 -15.83 -17.89 -2.16
N VAL A 16 -15.61 -19.07 -1.53
CA VAL A 16 -14.90 -20.17 -2.18
C VAL A 16 -15.59 -20.55 -3.50
N GLY A 17 -14.81 -20.63 -4.58
CA GLY A 17 -15.30 -20.96 -5.93
C GLY A 17 -15.92 -19.79 -6.69
N HIS A 18 -15.95 -18.59 -6.14
CA HIS A 18 -16.40 -17.41 -6.89
C HIS A 18 -15.37 -17.00 -7.96
N THR A 19 -15.81 -16.78 -9.19
CA THR A 19 -14.93 -16.46 -10.33
C THR A 19 -15.26 -15.14 -11.03
N GLY A 20 -16.41 -14.55 -10.75
CA GLY A 20 -16.87 -13.30 -11.38
C GLY A 20 -16.42 -12.05 -10.64
N ASP A 21 -16.69 -10.91 -11.23
CA ASP A 21 -16.48 -9.61 -10.61
C ASP A 21 -17.54 -9.36 -9.52
N ILE A 22 -17.21 -8.56 -8.51
CA ILE A 22 -18.06 -8.31 -7.36
C ILE A 22 -18.41 -6.83 -7.27
N PRO A 23 -19.71 -6.45 -7.28
CA PRO A 23 -20.11 -5.07 -7.05
C PRO A 23 -19.80 -4.66 -5.61
N VAL A 24 -19.30 -3.45 -5.43
CA VAL A 24 -18.91 -2.87 -4.14
C VAL A 24 -19.50 -1.47 -4.03
N GLU A 25 -20.22 -1.21 -2.97
CA GLU A 25 -20.64 0.13 -2.61
C GLU A 25 -19.61 0.78 -1.70
N TRP A 26 -19.46 2.10 -1.81
CA TRP A 26 -18.60 2.87 -0.94
C TRP A 26 -19.29 4.14 -0.46
N GLU A 27 -18.98 4.54 0.76
CA GLU A 27 -19.52 5.71 1.42
C GLU A 27 -18.42 6.51 2.11
N VAL A 28 -18.54 7.83 2.07
CA VAL A 28 -17.71 8.79 2.82
C VAL A 28 -18.63 9.70 3.61
N ALA A 29 -18.34 9.87 4.89
CA ALA A 29 -19.12 10.69 5.83
C ALA A 29 -18.23 11.61 6.66
N THR A 30 -18.83 12.66 7.22
CA THR A 30 -18.14 13.52 8.19
C THR A 30 -18.17 12.94 9.61
N ASP A 31 -18.99 11.93 9.87
CA ASP A 31 -19.15 11.29 11.17
C ASP A 31 -19.02 9.75 11.07
N SER A 32 -18.60 9.12 12.17
CA SER A 32 -18.37 7.67 12.23
C SER A 32 -19.65 6.83 12.22
N ALA A 33 -20.81 7.45 12.45
CA ALA A 33 -22.12 6.78 12.37
C ALA A 33 -22.70 6.81 10.95
N PHE A 34 -22.04 7.53 10.01
CA PHE A 34 -22.49 7.70 8.63
C PHE A 34 -23.89 8.36 8.52
N THR A 35 -24.21 9.28 9.42
CA THR A 35 -25.45 10.05 9.37
C THR A 35 -25.40 11.19 8.36
N THR A 36 -24.17 11.72 8.08
CA THR A 36 -23.95 12.81 7.13
C THR A 36 -23.00 12.34 6.04
N LEU A 37 -23.56 11.72 5.01
CA LEU A 37 -22.81 11.32 3.82
C LEU A 37 -22.42 12.53 2.98
N VAL A 38 -21.18 12.56 2.50
CA VAL A 38 -20.65 13.63 1.62
C VAL A 38 -20.27 13.11 0.23
N ALA A 39 -19.99 11.83 0.12
CA ALA A 39 -19.77 11.15 -1.15
C ALA A 39 -20.13 9.67 -1.01
N GLN A 40 -20.62 9.07 -2.09
CA GLN A 40 -20.94 7.65 -2.18
C GLN A 40 -20.96 7.21 -3.64
N GLY A 41 -20.89 5.92 -3.86
CA GLY A 41 -20.99 5.37 -5.22
C GLY A 41 -20.80 3.87 -5.25
N GLN A 42 -20.66 3.36 -6.48
CA GLN A 42 -20.38 1.97 -6.75
C GLN A 42 -19.03 1.81 -7.42
N ALA A 43 -18.39 0.70 -7.18
CA ALA A 43 -17.15 0.24 -7.80
C ALA A 43 -17.24 -1.26 -8.05
N THR A 44 -16.29 -1.81 -8.77
CA THR A 44 -16.25 -3.24 -9.05
C THR A 44 -14.92 -3.82 -8.57
N ALA A 45 -14.99 -4.82 -7.72
CA ALA A 45 -13.85 -5.65 -7.36
C ALA A 45 -13.62 -6.68 -8.47
N LEU A 46 -12.67 -6.38 -9.36
CA LEU A 46 -12.40 -7.20 -10.53
C LEU A 46 -11.61 -8.46 -10.15
N ALA A 47 -12.06 -9.63 -10.57
CA ALA A 47 -11.34 -10.89 -10.39
C ALA A 47 -9.93 -10.83 -11.02
N SER A 48 -9.78 -10.15 -12.15
CA SER A 48 -8.50 -9.93 -12.84
C SER A 48 -7.50 -9.06 -12.03
N LYS A 49 -7.97 -8.30 -11.03
CA LYS A 49 -7.19 -7.46 -10.12
C LYS A 49 -7.18 -7.96 -8.67
N ASP A 50 -7.31 -9.27 -8.49
CA ASP A 50 -7.35 -9.91 -7.17
C ASP A 50 -8.41 -9.32 -6.23
N PHE A 51 -9.53 -8.90 -6.78
CA PHE A 51 -10.67 -8.29 -6.08
C PHE A 51 -10.33 -7.02 -5.28
N THR A 52 -9.24 -6.34 -5.61
CA THR A 52 -8.92 -5.03 -5.05
C THR A 52 -9.79 -3.94 -5.67
N VAL A 53 -10.11 -2.93 -4.87
CA VAL A 53 -10.92 -1.77 -5.27
C VAL A 53 -10.18 -0.50 -4.88
N LYS A 54 -10.07 0.42 -5.82
CA LYS A 54 -9.59 1.79 -5.58
C LYS A 54 -10.65 2.80 -6.02
N VAL A 55 -10.96 3.72 -5.13
CA VAL A 55 -11.92 4.80 -5.39
C VAL A 55 -11.24 6.13 -5.14
N ASP A 56 -11.19 6.99 -6.15
CA ASP A 56 -10.80 8.39 -5.96
C ASP A 56 -12.04 9.21 -5.55
N ALA A 57 -12.29 9.29 -4.25
CA ALA A 57 -13.43 10.02 -3.71
C ALA A 57 -13.18 11.52 -3.83
N THR A 58 -13.87 12.19 -4.76
CA THR A 58 -13.71 13.60 -5.12
C THR A 58 -14.79 14.49 -4.49
N GLY A 59 -14.65 15.82 -4.64
CA GLY A 59 -15.64 16.80 -4.14
C GLY A 59 -15.58 17.01 -2.63
N LEU A 60 -14.50 16.62 -2.00
CA LEU A 60 -14.30 16.79 -0.56
C LEU A 60 -13.76 18.18 -0.23
N LYS A 61 -14.01 18.65 1.00
CA LYS A 61 -13.47 19.91 1.50
C LYS A 61 -12.03 19.72 1.97
N ALA A 62 -11.19 20.72 1.75
CA ALA A 62 -9.80 20.71 2.21
C ALA A 62 -9.70 20.67 3.75
N ALA A 63 -8.58 20.20 4.28
CA ALA A 63 -8.25 20.11 5.71
C ALA A 63 -9.32 19.38 6.57
N THR A 64 -10.10 18.49 5.98
CA THR A 64 -11.26 17.86 6.62
C THR A 64 -11.03 16.38 6.84
N ALA A 65 -11.33 15.92 8.05
CA ALA A 65 -11.34 14.50 8.38
C ALA A 65 -12.67 13.85 7.94
N TYR A 66 -12.57 12.65 7.43
CA TYR A 66 -13.70 11.85 6.97
C TYR A 66 -13.61 10.43 7.47
N HIS A 67 -14.77 9.78 7.54
CA HIS A 67 -14.90 8.34 7.73
C HIS A 67 -15.35 7.71 6.42
N TYR A 68 -14.87 6.49 6.15
CA TYR A 68 -15.27 5.76 4.95
C TYR A 68 -15.48 4.28 5.25
N ARG A 69 -16.31 3.64 4.46
CA ARG A 69 -16.54 2.19 4.48
C ARG A 69 -16.93 1.67 3.10
N PHE A 70 -16.80 0.37 2.97
CA PHE A 70 -17.21 -0.37 1.78
C PHE A 70 -18.23 -1.43 2.17
N ARG A 71 -19.10 -1.78 1.21
CA ARG A 71 -20.06 -2.87 1.35
C ARG A 71 -20.00 -3.77 0.14
N ALA A 72 -19.98 -5.08 0.38
CA ALA A 72 -20.10 -6.10 -0.66
C ALA A 72 -20.90 -7.27 -0.09
N TYR A 73 -21.82 -7.80 -0.86
CA TYR A 73 -22.80 -8.77 -0.35
C TYR A 73 -23.56 -8.23 0.88
N ALA A 74 -23.60 -9.03 1.96
CA ALA A 74 -24.16 -8.60 3.25
C ALA A 74 -23.10 -8.07 4.23
N ALA A 75 -21.84 -7.96 3.79
CA ALA A 75 -20.72 -7.55 4.65
C ALA A 75 -20.40 -6.05 4.50
N THR A 76 -20.03 -5.44 5.62
CA THR A 76 -19.49 -4.08 5.66
C THR A 76 -18.04 -4.13 6.16
N SER A 77 -17.15 -3.39 5.53
CA SER A 77 -15.76 -3.27 5.98
C SER A 77 -15.67 -2.59 7.35
N PRO A 78 -14.54 -2.73 8.07
CA PRO A 78 -14.22 -1.81 9.14
C PRO A 78 -14.30 -0.36 8.65
N THR A 79 -14.67 0.56 9.55
CA THR A 79 -14.67 1.99 9.26
C THR A 79 -13.24 2.50 9.22
N GLY A 80 -12.84 3.05 8.09
CA GLY A 80 -11.58 3.77 7.95
C GLY A 80 -11.76 5.27 8.20
N ARG A 81 -10.69 5.91 8.62
CA ARG A 81 -10.57 7.36 8.77
C ARG A 81 -9.57 7.89 7.76
N THR A 82 -9.88 9.00 7.14
CA THR A 82 -9.01 9.68 6.20
C THR A 82 -9.09 11.19 6.36
N ARG A 83 -8.22 11.91 5.68
CA ARG A 83 -8.20 13.38 5.71
C ARG A 83 -7.71 13.92 4.38
N THR A 84 -8.34 14.98 3.92
CA THR A 84 -7.88 15.79 2.79
C THR A 84 -6.74 16.72 3.21
N LEU A 85 -5.86 17.03 2.27
CA LEU A 85 -4.76 17.97 2.52
C LEU A 85 -5.29 19.38 2.74
N PRO A 86 -4.62 20.16 3.59
CA PRO A 86 -4.96 21.55 3.78
C PRO A 86 -4.51 22.41 2.59
N THR A 87 -5.16 23.57 2.46
CA THR A 87 -4.75 24.67 1.57
C THR A 87 -4.48 25.93 2.40
N GLY A 88 -3.65 26.84 1.88
CA GLY A 88 -3.33 28.09 2.56
C GLY A 88 -2.40 27.92 3.77
N SER A 89 -2.59 28.77 4.80
CA SER A 89 -1.72 28.77 5.98
C SER A 89 -2.01 27.62 6.92
N VAL A 90 -0.97 26.92 7.34
CA VAL A 90 -1.02 25.78 8.24
C VAL A 90 -0.01 25.96 9.37
N ALA A 91 -0.45 25.82 10.62
CA ALA A 91 0.41 25.98 11.79
C ALA A 91 1.22 24.72 12.09
N GLN A 92 0.74 23.53 11.72
CA GLN A 92 1.34 22.25 12.07
C GLN A 92 0.96 21.17 11.06
N VAL A 93 1.89 20.24 10.81
CA VAL A 93 1.67 18.97 10.08
C VAL A 93 2.24 17.82 10.90
N LYS A 94 1.47 16.78 11.10
CA LYS A 94 1.86 15.58 11.86
C LYS A 94 1.87 14.36 10.95
N LEU A 95 3.06 13.85 10.68
CA LEU A 95 3.31 12.66 9.86
C LEU A 95 3.90 11.54 10.72
N ALA A 96 3.44 10.31 10.51
CA ALA A 96 4.14 9.12 10.96
C ALA A 96 4.85 8.50 9.76
N VAL A 97 6.18 8.37 9.84
CA VAL A 97 7.03 7.92 8.73
C VAL A 97 7.56 6.53 9.04
N PHE A 98 7.44 5.62 8.07
CA PHE A 98 7.83 4.21 8.17
C PHE A 98 8.62 3.77 6.96
N SER A 99 9.41 2.71 7.13
CA SER A 99 10.08 1.94 6.08
C SER A 99 10.37 0.53 6.57
N CYS A 100 10.75 -0.38 5.67
CA CYS A 100 11.38 -1.67 6.00
C CYS A 100 10.51 -2.58 6.87
N ALA A 101 9.31 -2.89 6.42
CA ALA A 101 8.32 -3.70 7.13
C ALA A 101 8.50 -5.19 6.84
N ASN A 102 9.56 -5.82 7.36
CA ASN A 102 9.80 -7.24 7.12
C ASN A 102 8.93 -8.12 8.01
N TYR A 103 7.85 -8.71 7.44
CA TYR A 103 6.86 -9.52 8.16
C TYR A 103 7.46 -10.71 8.93
N PRO A 104 8.37 -11.55 8.40
CA PRO A 104 8.95 -12.66 9.13
C PRO A 104 9.93 -12.25 10.23
N ALA A 105 10.40 -11.01 10.25
CA ALA A 105 11.37 -10.53 11.23
C ALA A 105 10.76 -10.21 12.61
N GLY A 106 9.45 -9.91 12.67
CA GLY A 106 8.81 -9.54 13.93
C GLY A 106 7.40 -9.00 13.77
N TYR A 107 6.78 -8.61 14.89
CA TYR A 107 5.45 -8.01 14.89
C TYR A 107 5.49 -6.52 14.53
N PHE A 108 4.40 -6.02 13.97
CA PHE A 108 4.25 -4.64 13.54
C PHE A 108 3.76 -3.71 14.67
N ASN A 109 4.30 -3.87 15.88
CA ASN A 109 3.91 -3.13 17.09
C ASN A 109 3.96 -1.60 16.91
N VAL A 110 4.90 -1.09 16.11
CA VAL A 110 5.02 0.34 15.83
C VAL A 110 3.81 0.87 15.07
N TYR A 111 3.20 0.06 14.20
CA TYR A 111 1.97 0.42 13.50
C TYR A 111 0.77 0.49 14.45
N ALA A 112 0.64 -0.49 15.37
CA ALA A 112 -0.38 -0.44 16.41
C ALA A 112 -0.26 0.82 17.28
N HIS A 113 0.97 1.22 17.61
CA HIS A 113 1.19 2.43 18.39
C HIS A 113 0.81 3.69 17.62
N ALA A 114 1.22 3.80 16.36
CA ALA A 114 0.87 4.93 15.51
C ALA A 114 -0.63 5.01 15.20
N ALA A 115 -1.29 3.87 15.02
CA ALA A 115 -2.74 3.80 14.76
C ALA A 115 -3.60 4.40 15.90
N LYS A 116 -3.10 4.34 17.14
CA LYS A 116 -3.76 4.94 18.30
C LYS A 116 -3.69 6.47 18.33
N ARG A 117 -2.85 7.07 17.50
CA ARG A 117 -2.77 8.53 17.37
C ARG A 117 -3.95 9.05 16.55
N GLY A 118 -4.85 9.76 17.17
CA GLY A 118 -5.99 10.38 16.49
C GLY A 118 -5.66 11.68 15.75
N ASP A 119 -4.41 12.14 15.79
CA ASP A 119 -3.98 13.47 15.37
C ASP A 119 -3.03 13.49 14.16
N LEU A 120 -2.82 12.35 13.49
CA LEU A 120 -2.01 12.27 12.29
C LEU A 120 -2.73 12.86 11.08
N ASP A 121 -2.02 13.69 10.31
CA ASP A 121 -2.50 14.21 9.03
C ASP A 121 -2.32 13.17 7.91
N ALA A 122 -1.23 12.41 7.95
CA ALA A 122 -0.99 11.27 7.08
C ALA A 122 0.05 10.30 7.68
N THR A 123 0.07 9.08 7.16
CA THR A 123 1.18 8.15 7.29
C THR A 123 1.99 8.16 6.00
N VAL A 124 3.31 8.05 6.11
CA VAL A 124 4.24 8.00 4.98
C VAL A 124 5.00 6.69 5.05
N HIS A 125 5.03 5.93 3.96
CA HIS A 125 5.82 4.71 3.85
C HIS A 125 6.85 4.86 2.73
N LEU A 126 8.13 4.74 3.08
CA LEU A 126 9.26 5.03 2.19
C LEU A 126 9.71 3.83 1.35
N GLY A 127 8.97 2.74 1.38
CA GLY A 127 9.28 1.50 0.68
C GLY A 127 9.67 0.36 1.61
N ASP A 128 9.97 -0.80 1.02
CA ASP A 128 10.07 -2.08 1.72
C ASP A 128 8.79 -2.39 2.52
N TYR A 129 7.66 -2.11 1.89
CA TYR A 129 6.35 -2.45 2.46
C TYR A 129 6.12 -3.97 2.47
N ILE A 130 6.68 -4.68 1.50
CA ILE A 130 6.80 -6.15 1.46
C ILE A 130 8.25 -6.54 1.20
N TYR A 131 8.58 -7.82 1.43
CA TYR A 131 9.87 -8.41 1.10
C TYR A 131 9.67 -9.64 0.22
N GLU A 132 10.51 -9.82 -0.78
CA GLU A 132 10.36 -10.86 -1.79
C GLU A 132 10.81 -12.25 -1.33
N TYR A 133 11.62 -12.34 -0.29
CA TYR A 133 12.24 -13.60 0.14
C TYR A 133 11.23 -14.68 0.52
N GLY A 134 11.61 -15.94 0.24
CA GLY A 134 10.93 -17.12 0.75
C GLY A 134 11.20 -17.39 2.23
N GLN A 135 10.67 -18.50 2.73
CA GLN A 135 10.95 -18.96 4.09
C GLN A 135 12.45 -19.30 4.23
N GLY A 136 13.04 -18.92 5.35
CA GLY A 136 14.48 -19.08 5.58
C GLY A 136 15.34 -17.96 4.96
N GLY A 137 14.74 -16.99 4.27
CA GLY A 137 15.43 -15.82 3.72
C GLY A 137 15.78 -14.76 4.77
N TYR A 138 16.04 -13.54 4.32
CA TYR A 138 16.51 -12.45 5.14
C TYR A 138 15.66 -12.21 6.40
N ALA A 139 16.35 -12.16 7.55
CA ALA A 139 15.80 -11.85 8.89
C ALA A 139 14.61 -12.74 9.32
N SER A 140 14.53 -14.00 8.82
CA SER A 140 13.42 -14.92 9.10
C SER A 140 13.72 -15.98 10.16
N ALA A 141 14.85 -15.91 10.88
CA ALA A 141 15.28 -16.94 11.81
C ALA A 141 14.23 -17.32 12.88
N ASN A 142 13.44 -16.37 13.34
CA ASN A 142 12.40 -16.58 14.34
C ASN A 142 10.99 -16.69 13.75
N ALA A 143 10.83 -16.64 12.43
CA ALA A 143 9.52 -16.55 11.78
C ALA A 143 8.57 -17.70 12.14
N GLY A 144 9.07 -18.92 12.27
CA GLY A 144 8.28 -20.08 12.69
C GLY A 144 7.76 -19.95 14.12
N ALA A 145 8.61 -19.54 15.06
CA ALA A 145 8.23 -19.34 16.46
C ALA A 145 7.23 -18.18 16.64
N LEU A 146 7.33 -17.17 15.79
CA LEU A 146 6.43 -16.01 15.78
C LEU A 146 5.10 -16.27 15.03
N GLY A 147 4.96 -17.40 14.33
CA GLY A 147 3.81 -17.65 13.44
C GLY A 147 3.78 -16.72 12.22
N ARG A 148 4.96 -16.26 11.75
CA ARG A 148 5.09 -15.26 10.69
C ARG A 148 5.91 -15.78 9.49
N LEU A 149 5.77 -17.05 9.16
CA LEU A 149 6.38 -17.65 7.96
C LEU A 149 5.86 -16.96 6.69
N SER A 150 6.77 -16.67 5.77
CA SER A 150 6.43 -16.04 4.49
C SER A 150 5.49 -16.91 3.66
N THR A 151 4.50 -16.28 3.02
CA THR A 151 3.56 -16.91 2.08
C THR A 151 3.59 -16.12 0.75
N PRO A 152 3.85 -16.78 -0.40
CA PRO A 152 4.21 -18.19 -0.54
C PRO A 152 5.53 -18.52 0.16
N ALA A 153 5.79 -19.81 0.37
CA ALA A 153 7.02 -20.27 1.05
C ALA A 153 8.30 -20.04 0.23
N LYS A 154 8.16 -19.89 -1.07
CA LYS A 154 9.24 -19.58 -2.02
C LYS A 154 9.45 -18.08 -2.15
N GLU A 155 10.54 -17.69 -2.77
CA GLU A 155 10.73 -16.33 -3.28
C GLU A 155 9.65 -15.99 -4.31
N ILE A 156 9.21 -14.72 -4.30
CA ILE A 156 8.11 -14.29 -5.16
C ILE A 156 8.64 -13.78 -6.51
N LEU A 157 8.07 -14.30 -7.60
CA LEU A 157 8.48 -14.00 -8.97
C LEU A 157 7.29 -13.63 -9.87
N SER A 158 6.15 -14.30 -9.67
CA SER A 158 4.98 -14.13 -10.51
C SER A 158 3.99 -13.13 -9.91
N LEU A 159 3.09 -12.59 -10.74
CA LEU A 159 2.01 -11.71 -10.28
C LEU A 159 1.18 -12.35 -9.14
N ALA A 160 0.88 -13.65 -9.24
CA ALA A 160 0.15 -14.37 -8.20
C ALA A 160 0.94 -14.42 -6.87
N ASP A 161 2.26 -14.61 -6.95
CA ASP A 161 3.12 -14.63 -5.76
C ASP A 161 3.15 -13.25 -5.09
N TYR A 162 3.33 -12.16 -5.84
CA TYR A 162 3.31 -10.79 -5.31
C TYR A 162 1.97 -10.45 -4.68
N ARG A 163 0.85 -10.78 -5.34
CA ARG A 163 -0.50 -10.60 -4.77
C ARG A 163 -0.66 -11.35 -3.46
N GLN A 164 -0.20 -12.60 -3.39
CA GLN A 164 -0.25 -13.42 -2.17
C GLN A 164 0.58 -12.80 -1.04
N ARG A 165 1.77 -12.27 -1.35
CA ARG A 165 2.63 -11.60 -0.38
C ARG A 165 1.99 -10.31 0.13
N HIS A 166 1.44 -9.47 -0.73
CA HIS A 166 0.68 -8.30 -0.30
C HIS A 166 -0.52 -8.68 0.57
N ALA A 167 -1.25 -9.74 0.22
CA ALA A 167 -2.38 -10.24 1.01
C ALA A 167 -1.92 -10.65 2.42
N GLN A 168 -0.79 -11.36 2.52
CA GLN A 168 -0.22 -11.76 3.80
C GLN A 168 0.11 -10.55 4.68
N TYR A 169 0.84 -9.57 4.15
CA TYR A 169 1.21 -8.38 4.93
C TYR A 169 -0.03 -7.61 5.38
N LYS A 170 -1.01 -7.42 4.49
CA LYS A 170 -2.27 -6.74 4.81
C LYS A 170 -3.22 -7.56 5.70
N SER A 171 -2.92 -8.82 6.00
CA SER A 171 -3.64 -9.58 7.02
C SER A 171 -3.20 -9.27 8.46
N ASP A 172 -2.06 -8.58 8.63
CA ASP A 172 -1.59 -8.16 9.95
C ASP A 172 -2.53 -7.11 10.55
N ALA A 173 -3.01 -7.37 11.77
CA ALA A 173 -4.02 -6.54 12.43
C ALA A 173 -3.49 -5.13 12.75
N ASP A 174 -2.21 -5.00 13.11
CA ASP A 174 -1.60 -3.71 13.43
C ASP A 174 -1.42 -2.84 12.18
N LEU A 175 -1.07 -3.47 11.05
CA LEU A 175 -1.00 -2.79 9.76
C LEU A 175 -2.41 -2.37 9.26
N GLN A 176 -3.42 -3.23 9.45
CA GLN A 176 -4.81 -2.87 9.15
C GLN A 176 -5.28 -1.68 9.99
N ALA A 177 -4.97 -1.67 11.28
CA ALA A 177 -5.29 -0.56 12.16
C ALA A 177 -4.63 0.75 11.71
N LEU A 178 -3.36 0.70 11.28
CA LEU A 178 -2.66 1.88 10.73
C LEU A 178 -3.34 2.41 9.47
N HIS A 179 -3.68 1.52 8.52
CA HIS A 179 -4.38 1.91 7.30
C HIS A 179 -5.77 2.49 7.57
N ALA A 180 -6.46 1.99 8.59
CA ALA A 180 -7.76 2.50 8.98
C ALA A 180 -7.70 3.84 9.74
N ALA A 181 -6.54 4.21 10.30
CA ALA A 181 -6.41 5.39 11.17
C ALA A 181 -6.15 6.70 10.42
N ALA A 182 -5.45 6.67 9.29
CA ALA A 182 -5.04 7.87 8.55
C ALA A 182 -4.75 7.54 7.06
N PRO A 183 -4.80 8.54 6.16
CA PRO A 183 -4.43 8.33 4.77
C PRO A 183 -2.95 7.98 4.65
N MET A 184 -2.61 7.00 3.81
CA MET A 184 -1.23 6.59 3.56
C MET A 184 -0.69 7.20 2.26
N ILE A 185 0.51 7.74 2.33
CA ILE A 185 1.33 8.19 1.21
C ILE A 185 2.51 7.21 1.13
N ALA A 186 2.58 6.39 0.09
CA ALA A 186 3.59 5.36 -0.03
C ALA A 186 4.37 5.48 -1.34
N VAL A 187 5.62 5.06 -1.33
CA VAL A 187 6.49 4.84 -2.47
C VAL A 187 7.11 3.45 -2.30
N TRP A 188 7.58 2.84 -3.38
CA TRP A 188 8.39 1.62 -3.29
C TRP A 188 9.87 1.96 -3.02
N ASP A 189 10.59 1.00 -2.45
CA ASP A 189 12.02 0.87 -2.56
C ASP A 189 12.35 -0.37 -3.41
N ASP A 190 13.32 -1.18 -3.07
CA ASP A 190 13.71 -2.34 -3.89
C ASP A 190 12.90 -3.60 -3.60
N HIS A 191 12.64 -3.90 -2.34
CA HIS A 191 11.99 -5.16 -1.93
C HIS A 191 10.55 -5.33 -2.40
N GLU A 192 9.89 -4.29 -2.86
CA GLU A 192 8.62 -4.43 -3.56
C GLU A 192 8.79 -5.19 -4.88
N ILE A 193 10.04 -5.28 -5.41
CA ILE A 193 10.41 -6.07 -6.59
C ILE A 193 11.40 -7.17 -6.18
N ALA A 194 12.65 -6.80 -5.84
CA ALA A 194 13.69 -7.67 -5.35
C ALA A 194 14.86 -6.84 -4.79
N ASN A 195 15.63 -7.42 -3.84
CA ASN A 195 16.77 -6.75 -3.22
C ASN A 195 17.67 -6.07 -4.23
N ASP A 196 18.03 -4.83 -3.91
CA ASP A 196 18.90 -3.97 -4.71
C ASP A 196 18.45 -3.80 -6.17
N THR A 197 17.14 -3.65 -6.38
CA THR A 197 16.57 -3.33 -7.70
C THR A 197 17.11 -2.01 -8.24
N TRP A 198 17.47 -2.05 -9.53
CA TRP A 198 17.69 -0.87 -10.37
C TRP A 198 16.77 -0.93 -11.61
N ARG A 199 16.89 0.03 -12.53
CA ARG A 199 16.00 0.13 -13.70
C ARG A 199 15.87 -1.17 -14.50
N ASP A 200 16.98 -1.88 -14.72
CA ASP A 200 17.06 -2.99 -15.65
C ASP A 200 17.40 -4.34 -14.98
N GLY A 201 17.53 -4.39 -13.66
CA GLY A 201 17.89 -5.60 -12.92
C GLY A 201 17.71 -5.47 -11.41
N ALA A 202 18.13 -6.50 -10.70
CA ALA A 202 18.21 -6.54 -9.23
C ALA A 202 19.32 -7.52 -8.82
N ASP A 203 19.97 -7.26 -7.68
CA ASP A 203 20.95 -8.20 -7.13
C ASP A 203 20.33 -9.56 -6.82
N ASN A 204 19.13 -9.54 -6.23
CA ASN A 204 18.34 -10.76 -5.99
C ASN A 204 17.45 -11.14 -7.18
N HIS A 205 18.06 -11.30 -8.38
CA HIS A 205 17.38 -11.81 -9.58
C HIS A 205 18.34 -12.58 -10.48
N GLN A 206 18.08 -13.89 -10.67
CA GLN A 206 18.88 -14.80 -11.47
C GLN A 206 18.14 -15.15 -12.77
N ALA A 207 18.37 -14.39 -13.83
CA ALA A 207 17.67 -14.54 -15.11
C ALA A 207 17.70 -15.96 -15.70
N ALA A 208 18.75 -16.75 -15.41
CA ALA A 208 18.90 -18.12 -15.90
C ALA A 208 17.86 -19.10 -15.32
N THR A 209 17.35 -18.84 -14.12
CA THR A 209 16.40 -19.71 -13.40
C THR A 209 15.05 -19.05 -13.14
N GLU A 210 14.99 -17.73 -13.16
CA GLU A 210 13.80 -16.94 -12.76
C GLU A 210 13.12 -16.24 -13.95
N GLY A 211 13.73 -16.33 -15.13
CA GLY A 211 13.24 -15.65 -16.33
C GLY A 211 13.71 -14.21 -16.43
N SER A 212 13.07 -13.41 -17.27
CA SER A 212 13.51 -12.02 -17.47
C SER A 212 13.13 -11.12 -16.29
N PHE A 213 14.05 -10.27 -15.88
CA PHE A 213 13.78 -9.25 -14.86
C PHE A 213 12.60 -8.33 -15.23
N SER A 214 12.49 -7.97 -16.51
CA SER A 214 11.39 -7.12 -16.98
C SER A 214 10.01 -7.75 -16.72
N THR A 215 9.88 -9.06 -16.83
CA THR A 215 8.64 -9.80 -16.51
C THR A 215 8.36 -9.76 -15.01
N ARG A 216 9.38 -10.02 -14.17
CA ARG A 216 9.26 -9.93 -12.72
C ARG A 216 8.90 -8.51 -12.28
N LYS A 217 9.59 -7.49 -12.78
CA LYS A 217 9.32 -6.08 -12.51
C LYS A 217 7.88 -5.72 -12.86
N ALA A 218 7.41 -6.08 -14.04
CA ALA A 218 6.03 -5.79 -14.45
C ALA A 218 5.00 -6.45 -13.52
N ALA A 219 5.22 -7.70 -13.09
CA ALA A 219 4.36 -8.40 -12.15
C ALA A 219 4.33 -7.73 -10.77
N ALA A 220 5.50 -7.34 -10.26
CA ALA A 220 5.64 -6.66 -8.97
C ALA A 220 4.95 -5.29 -8.97
N LEU A 221 5.20 -4.46 -9.99
CA LEU A 221 4.59 -3.14 -10.11
C LEU A 221 3.07 -3.22 -10.30
N GLN A 222 2.59 -4.19 -11.08
CA GLN A 222 1.16 -4.43 -11.20
C GLN A 222 0.53 -4.77 -9.84
N ALA A 223 1.10 -5.72 -9.09
CA ALA A 223 0.62 -6.08 -7.76
C ALA A 223 0.67 -4.88 -6.81
N TYR A 224 1.76 -4.12 -6.80
CA TYR A 224 1.88 -2.92 -5.99
C TYR A 224 0.74 -1.94 -6.27
N HIS A 225 0.48 -1.65 -7.54
CA HIS A 225 -0.58 -0.72 -7.90
C HIS A 225 -2.00 -1.24 -7.62
N GLU A 226 -2.19 -2.55 -7.62
CA GLU A 226 -3.47 -3.14 -7.21
C GLU A 226 -3.66 -3.06 -5.69
N TRP A 227 -2.58 -3.29 -4.91
CA TRP A 227 -2.65 -3.46 -3.47
C TRP A 227 -2.34 -2.19 -2.65
N MET A 228 -1.83 -1.14 -3.27
CA MET A 228 -1.50 0.12 -2.59
C MET A 228 -2.46 1.26 -2.99
N PRO A 229 -2.80 2.18 -2.06
CA PRO A 229 -3.74 3.27 -2.30
C PRO A 229 -3.11 4.41 -3.11
N THR A 230 -2.52 4.08 -4.25
CA THR A 230 -1.88 5.04 -5.15
C THR A 230 -2.79 5.40 -6.32
N ARG A 231 -2.73 6.67 -6.78
CA ARG A 231 -3.25 7.08 -8.09
C ARG A 231 -2.15 6.83 -9.09
N ASN A 232 -2.41 6.02 -10.08
CA ASN A 232 -1.42 5.80 -11.13
C ASN A 232 -2.05 6.01 -12.50
N ALA A 233 -1.37 6.84 -13.26
CA ALA A 233 -1.62 6.98 -14.68
C ALA A 233 -0.75 6.01 -15.49
N GLN A 234 0.42 5.62 -14.97
CA GLN A 234 1.39 4.75 -15.64
C GLN A 234 1.94 3.71 -14.65
N PRO A 235 2.18 2.46 -15.09
CA PRO A 235 2.56 1.36 -14.20
C PRO A 235 3.89 1.57 -13.49
N ASP A 236 4.86 2.24 -14.12
CA ASP A 236 6.22 2.49 -13.63
C ASP A 236 6.40 3.87 -13.00
N LEU A 237 5.30 4.62 -12.81
CA LEU A 237 5.35 5.97 -12.26
C LEU A 237 4.82 6.01 -10.83
N ILE A 238 5.70 6.32 -9.87
CA ILE A 238 5.33 6.46 -8.46
C ILE A 238 5.68 7.82 -7.88
N TYR A 239 6.68 8.52 -8.42
CA TYR A 239 7.11 9.81 -7.89
C TYR A 239 6.00 10.85 -8.02
N ARG A 240 5.78 11.59 -6.95
CA ARG A 240 4.74 12.61 -6.86
C ARG A 240 4.95 13.51 -5.67
N SER A 241 4.29 14.66 -5.67
CA SER A 241 4.39 15.66 -4.61
C SER A 241 3.05 15.89 -3.93
N PHE A 242 3.12 16.25 -2.64
CA PHE A 242 1.99 16.60 -1.80
C PHE A 242 2.28 17.92 -1.10
N ALA A 243 1.34 18.86 -1.16
CA ALA A 243 1.42 20.12 -0.43
C ALA A 243 0.51 20.08 0.79
N PHE A 244 1.07 20.30 1.97
CA PHE A 244 0.31 20.52 3.21
C PHE A 244 0.24 22.02 3.46
N GLY A 245 -0.68 22.68 2.76
CA GLY A 245 -0.77 24.14 2.74
C GLY A 245 0.54 24.77 2.24
N ASN A 246 0.93 25.86 2.91
CA ASN A 246 2.19 26.55 2.65
C ASN A 246 3.35 26.13 3.59
N LEU A 247 3.12 25.12 4.46
CA LEU A 247 4.10 24.72 5.49
C LEU A 247 5.04 23.59 5.01
N VAL A 248 4.50 22.56 4.33
CA VAL A 248 5.29 21.39 3.92
C VAL A 248 5.01 21.03 2.46
N ALA A 249 6.06 20.88 1.67
CA ALA A 249 6.04 20.20 0.37
C ALA A 249 6.75 18.84 0.53
N LEU A 250 5.98 17.75 0.45
CA LEU A 250 6.50 16.39 0.52
C LEU A 250 6.68 15.85 -0.90
N HIS A 251 7.92 15.53 -1.26
CA HIS A 251 8.27 14.93 -2.54
C HIS A 251 8.59 13.44 -2.32
N MET A 252 7.77 12.57 -2.87
CA MET A 252 8.00 11.12 -2.88
C MET A 252 8.76 10.79 -4.17
N LEU A 253 10.01 10.38 -4.06
CA LEU A 253 10.88 10.11 -5.21
C LEU A 253 10.82 8.62 -5.57
N ASP A 254 11.00 8.29 -6.85
CA ASP A 254 11.39 6.95 -7.28
C ASP A 254 12.93 6.88 -7.27
N THR A 255 13.47 6.04 -6.42
CA THR A 255 14.92 5.87 -6.25
C THR A 255 15.44 4.59 -6.90
N ARG A 256 14.56 3.80 -7.58
CA ARG A 256 14.89 2.47 -8.09
C ARG A 256 14.53 2.26 -9.57
N VAL A 257 13.27 2.48 -9.93
CA VAL A 257 12.69 1.91 -11.16
C VAL A 257 12.93 2.77 -12.39
N VAL A 258 12.89 4.12 -12.26
CA VAL A 258 12.87 5.03 -13.41
C VAL A 258 14.26 5.26 -13.99
N ALA A 259 15.24 5.54 -13.14
CA ALA A 259 16.54 6.06 -13.62
C ALA A 259 17.78 5.50 -12.92
N ARG A 260 17.62 4.69 -11.87
CA ARG A 260 18.76 4.12 -11.16
C ARG A 260 19.49 3.13 -12.06
N ASP A 261 20.79 3.29 -12.20
CA ASP A 261 21.68 2.30 -12.79
C ASP A 261 22.07 1.25 -11.73
N GLU A 262 22.71 0.16 -12.18
CA GLU A 262 23.28 -0.84 -11.28
C GLU A 262 24.27 -0.17 -10.33
N GLN A 263 24.18 -0.53 -9.05
CA GLN A 263 25.09 -0.02 -8.05
C GLN A 263 26.53 -0.50 -8.31
N LEU A 264 27.49 0.39 -8.06
CA LEU A 264 28.88 0.05 -8.19
C LEU A 264 29.30 -0.95 -7.10
N ASP A 265 30.03 -1.97 -7.51
CA ASP A 265 30.68 -2.90 -6.59
C ASP A 265 32.08 -2.33 -6.26
N TYR A 266 32.21 -1.77 -5.06
CA TYR A 266 33.48 -1.18 -4.60
C TYR A 266 34.55 -2.23 -4.20
N THR A 267 34.22 -3.51 -4.32
CA THR A 267 35.16 -4.62 -4.02
C THR A 267 35.89 -5.14 -5.25
N LYS A 268 35.52 -4.67 -6.44
CA LYS A 268 36.16 -5.03 -7.73
C LYS A 268 37.05 -3.94 -8.26
#